data_9aae9460226a57d58ac870d035052123
#
_entry.id   9aae9460226a57d58ac870d035052123
#
_cell.length_a   1.000
_cell.length_b   1.000
_cell.length_c   1.000
_cell.angle_alpha   90.00
_cell.angle_beta   90.00
_cell.angle_gamma   90.00
#
_symmetry.space_group_name_H-M   'P 1'
#
loop_
_entity.id
_entity.type
_entity.pdbx_description
1 polymer ?
#
loop_
_entity_poly.entity_id
_entity_poly.type
_entity_poly.pdbx_seq_one_letter_code
_entity_poly.pdbx_strand_id
1 'polypeptide(L)'
;MYPASFAIRMFSLCLRCPGSHCLRYKTSKLRAPAPLSLTLTRTTASPHRPVSSQTNCCGCQKNSKKMSIQAKIGPSILNADLANLAAESQKLLDNGADYLHLDVMDGNFVPNLTFGHPMVKCLRNKIKDAFFETHMMVDNPEQWIAPMADAGVNLYTFHIEPVEDVAKVSRKIQEAGMKVGLALKPGTKVEEVQKYIDIADLVLVMTVEPGFGGQSFMADMMPKVEWLRNNYPNLDIEVDGGVGPKTIDCCAKSGANWIVSGTAVVGASDQRKVISDMRGVVQSYIK
;
A
#
# COMPACT_ATOMS: atom_id res chain seq x y z
N MET A 1 4.17 44.40 15.94
CA MET A 1 4.13 45.39 14.84
C MET A 1 4.63 44.70 13.58
N TYR A 2 3.77 44.35 12.70
CA TYR A 2 3.98 43.91 11.31
C TYR A 2 3.66 45.11 10.39
N PRO A 3 4.01 45.15 9.12
CA PRO A 3 4.17 44.08 8.13
C PRO A 3 5.35 44.28 7.15
N ALA A 4 5.70 43.25 6.36
CA ALA A 4 6.39 43.46 5.08
C ALA A 4 5.91 42.45 4.05
N SER A 5 5.21 42.97 3.07
CA SER A 5 4.74 42.36 1.84
C SER A 5 5.93 42.04 0.91
N PHE A 6 6.08 40.76 0.49
CA PHE A 6 7.03 40.40 -0.55
C PHE A 6 6.29 40.34 -1.89
N ALA A 7 6.53 41.34 -2.74
CA ALA A 7 6.11 41.36 -4.12
C ALA A 7 7.17 40.68 -5.01
N ILE A 8 6.84 39.54 -5.61
CA ILE A 8 7.69 38.86 -6.60
C ILE A 8 7.57 39.63 -7.92
N ARG A 9 8.63 40.27 -8.36
CA ARG A 9 8.79 40.86 -9.71
C ARG A 9 9.17 39.72 -10.68
N MET A 10 8.27 39.36 -11.58
CA MET A 10 8.60 38.60 -12.77
C MET A 10 9.41 39.45 -13.76
N PHE A 11 10.67 39.09 -13.97
CA PHE A 11 11.47 39.61 -15.09
C PHE A 11 11.06 38.88 -16.37
N SER A 12 10.47 39.60 -17.29
CA SER A 12 10.19 39.15 -18.65
C SER A 12 11.44 39.30 -19.49
N LEU A 13 12.11 38.21 -19.81
CA LEU A 13 13.22 38.20 -20.79
C LEU A 13 12.63 37.89 -22.17
N CYS A 14 12.52 38.92 -23.00
CA CYS A 14 12.06 38.81 -24.37
C CYS A 14 13.27 38.51 -25.29
N LEU A 15 13.48 37.24 -25.65
CA LEU A 15 14.38 36.85 -26.73
C LEU A 15 13.65 36.91 -28.07
N ARG A 16 14.08 37.82 -28.96
CA ARG A 16 13.58 37.94 -30.34
C ARG A 16 14.08 36.74 -31.16
N CYS A 17 13.14 35.93 -31.66
CA CYS A 17 13.33 35.06 -32.80
C CYS A 17 12.57 35.65 -33.99
N PRO A 18 13.15 35.72 -35.22
CA PRO A 18 12.44 36.14 -36.40
C PRO A 18 11.81 34.93 -37.11
N GLY A 19 10.52 34.99 -37.36
CA GLY A 19 9.87 34.08 -38.31
C GLY A 19 8.59 33.39 -37.80
N SER A 20 7.45 33.96 -38.27
CA SER A 20 6.18 33.32 -38.58
C SER A 20 5.25 32.71 -37.47
N HIS A 21 4.06 33.29 -37.48
CA HIS A 21 2.73 32.77 -37.03
C HIS A 21 2.45 32.71 -35.53
N CYS A 22 1.95 33.84 -35.07
CA CYS A 22 1.29 33.98 -33.76
C CYS A 22 -0.16 33.48 -33.83
N LEU A 23 -0.44 32.31 -33.26
CA LEU A 23 -1.82 31.84 -33.05
C LEU A 23 -2.39 32.53 -31.81
N ARG A 24 -3.39 33.40 -32.01
CA ARG A 24 -4.15 34.02 -30.90
C ARG A 24 -5.10 32.99 -30.26
N TYR A 25 -4.84 32.64 -29.05
CA TYR A 25 -5.82 31.92 -28.19
C TYR A 25 -6.88 32.90 -27.69
N LYS A 26 -8.15 32.65 -28.08
CA LYS A 26 -9.31 33.35 -27.50
C LYS A 26 -9.63 32.69 -26.17
N THR A 27 -9.51 33.45 -25.09
CA THR A 27 -10.01 33.05 -23.76
C THR A 27 -11.54 33.21 -23.73
N SER A 28 -12.28 32.10 -23.71
CA SER A 28 -13.71 32.10 -23.43
C SER A 28 -13.92 32.15 -21.92
N LYS A 29 -14.63 33.20 -21.46
CA LYS A 29 -15.08 33.33 -20.08
C LYS A 29 -16.16 32.28 -19.80
N LEU A 30 -15.88 31.31 -18.92
CA LEU A 30 -16.88 30.40 -18.36
C LEU A 30 -17.75 31.16 -17.35
N ARG A 31 -19.05 31.21 -17.60
CA ARG A 31 -20.09 31.74 -16.68
C ARG A 31 -20.29 30.74 -15.54
N ALA A 32 -20.35 31.22 -14.32
CA ALA A 32 -20.75 30.46 -13.14
C ALA A 32 -22.24 30.09 -13.19
N PRO A 33 -22.65 28.89 -12.74
CA PRO A 33 -24.05 28.53 -12.64
C PRO A 33 -24.74 29.21 -11.45
N ALA A 34 -26.02 29.57 -11.63
CA ALA A 34 -26.88 30.22 -10.64
C ALA A 34 -27.28 29.24 -9.50
N PRO A 35 -27.64 29.75 -8.29
CA PRO A 35 -28.03 28.90 -7.17
C PRO A 35 -29.45 28.33 -7.34
N LEU A 36 -29.58 27.03 -7.10
CA LEU A 36 -30.84 26.30 -7.03
C LEU A 36 -31.58 26.65 -5.71
N SER A 37 -32.78 27.19 -5.81
CA SER A 37 -33.69 27.41 -4.68
C SER A 37 -34.34 26.08 -4.27
N LEU A 38 -34.14 25.64 -3.03
CA LEU A 38 -34.89 24.54 -2.41
C LEU A 38 -36.23 25.05 -1.87
N THR A 39 -37.30 24.57 -2.46
CA THR A 39 -38.68 24.76 -1.94
C THR A 39 -38.97 23.63 -0.94
N LEU A 40 -39.15 23.99 0.34
CA LEU A 40 -39.62 23.06 1.38
C LEU A 40 -41.13 22.87 1.24
N THR A 41 -41.61 21.68 0.91
CA THR A 41 -43.00 21.27 1.07
C THR A 41 -43.16 20.60 2.44
N ARG A 42 -44.03 21.23 3.26
CA ARG A 42 -44.49 20.72 4.55
C ARG A 42 -45.54 19.65 4.29
N THR A 43 -45.30 18.41 4.74
CA THR A 43 -46.35 17.38 4.86
C THR A 43 -46.72 17.22 6.33
N THR A 44 -48.05 17.31 6.54
CA THR A 44 -48.73 17.26 7.84
C THR A 44 -48.77 15.84 8.41
N ALA A 45 -48.56 15.74 9.70
CA ALA A 45 -48.65 14.52 10.50
C ALA A 45 -50.09 14.07 10.72
N SER A 46 -50.35 12.77 10.75
CA SER A 46 -51.58 12.14 11.24
C SER A 46 -51.22 11.05 12.30
N PRO A 47 -52.09 10.76 13.30
CA PRO A 47 -51.66 10.29 14.59
C PRO A 47 -51.69 8.77 14.81
N HIS A 48 -50.82 8.34 15.66
CA HIS A 48 -50.65 7.13 16.50
C HIS A 48 -51.63 5.98 16.45
N ARG A 49 -51.10 4.77 16.23
CA ARG A 49 -51.53 3.54 16.90
C ARG A 49 -50.32 2.88 17.58
N PRO A 50 -50.48 2.35 18.79
CA PRO A 50 -49.41 1.62 19.47
C PRO A 50 -49.33 0.17 18.94
N VAL A 51 -48.14 -0.27 18.54
CA VAL A 51 -47.85 -1.70 18.26
C VAL A 51 -46.92 -2.19 19.34
N SER A 52 -47.38 -3.26 19.98
CA SER A 52 -46.72 -3.99 21.04
C SER A 52 -45.31 -4.45 20.70
N SER A 53 -44.39 -4.23 21.64
CA SER A 53 -43.03 -4.73 21.68
C SER A 53 -42.98 -6.25 21.73
N GLN A 54 -42.46 -6.90 20.69
CA GLN A 54 -41.78 -8.18 20.83
C GLN A 54 -40.38 -8.01 20.30
N THR A 55 -39.46 -7.85 21.24
CA THR A 55 -38.01 -7.88 21.00
C THR A 55 -37.59 -9.31 20.69
N ASN A 56 -37.54 -9.68 19.42
CA ASN A 56 -36.76 -10.81 18.99
C ASN A 56 -35.32 -10.34 18.77
N CYS A 57 -34.47 -10.55 19.75
CA CYS A 57 -33.02 -10.50 19.60
C CYS A 57 -32.58 -11.57 18.61
N CYS A 58 -32.52 -11.20 17.32
CA CYS A 58 -31.87 -12.01 16.32
C CYS A 58 -30.38 -11.99 16.62
N GLY A 59 -29.88 -13.07 17.25
CA GLY A 59 -28.47 -13.30 17.50
C GLY A 59 -27.72 -13.26 16.16
N CYS A 60 -27.03 -12.17 15.91
CA CYS A 60 -26.06 -12.07 14.84
C CYS A 60 -24.89 -12.99 15.19
N GLN A 61 -25.02 -14.28 14.89
CA GLN A 61 -23.89 -15.19 14.86
C GLN A 61 -23.00 -14.69 13.73
N LYS A 62 -21.95 -13.93 14.09
CA LYS A 62 -20.79 -13.72 13.22
C LYS A 62 -20.22 -15.12 12.94
N ASN A 63 -20.61 -15.75 11.85
CA ASN A 63 -19.89 -16.85 11.29
C ASN A 63 -18.51 -16.33 10.89
N SER A 64 -17.59 -16.28 11.85
CA SER A 64 -16.17 -16.14 11.56
C SER A 64 -15.74 -17.42 10.85
N LYS A 65 -15.88 -17.44 9.52
CA LYS A 65 -15.18 -18.40 8.70
C LYS A 65 -13.70 -18.23 9.11
N LYS A 66 -13.13 -19.19 9.81
CA LYS A 66 -11.72 -19.23 10.16
C LYS A 66 -10.96 -19.16 8.84
N MET A 67 -10.53 -17.97 8.45
CA MET A 67 -9.71 -17.81 7.25
C MET A 67 -8.36 -18.44 7.60
N SER A 68 -8.07 -19.57 6.98
CA SER A 68 -6.74 -20.15 7.05
C SER A 68 -5.77 -19.19 6.38
N ILE A 69 -4.68 -18.87 7.07
CA ILE A 69 -3.58 -18.12 6.44
C ILE A 69 -3.09 -18.88 5.21
N GLN A 70 -2.64 -18.14 4.19
CA GLN A 70 -2.20 -18.72 2.92
C GLN A 70 -0.78 -18.24 2.62
N ALA A 71 0.03 -19.11 2.03
CA ALA A 71 1.33 -18.76 1.50
C ALA A 71 1.18 -17.86 0.27
N LYS A 72 1.79 -16.68 0.28
CA LYS A 72 1.78 -15.74 -0.84
C LYS A 72 3.20 -15.25 -1.15
N ILE A 73 3.52 -15.24 -2.43
CA ILE A 73 4.80 -14.76 -2.94
C ILE A 73 4.55 -13.51 -3.78
N GLY A 74 5.13 -12.39 -3.34
CA GLY A 74 5.09 -11.09 -4.01
C GLY A 74 6.48 -10.66 -4.45
N PRO A 75 6.77 -10.69 -5.75
CA PRO A 75 8.02 -10.10 -6.22
C PRO A 75 8.04 -8.58 -6.03
N SER A 76 9.16 -8.05 -5.47
CA SER A 76 9.40 -6.60 -5.51
C SER A 76 9.78 -6.19 -6.93
N ILE A 77 8.93 -5.37 -7.55
CA ILE A 77 9.18 -4.87 -8.91
C ILE A 77 10.26 -3.81 -9.00
N LEU A 78 10.77 -3.34 -7.86
CA LEU A 78 11.91 -2.42 -7.81
C LEU A 78 13.16 -3.01 -8.49
N ASN A 79 13.31 -4.34 -8.46
CA ASN A 79 14.42 -5.06 -9.07
C ASN A 79 14.21 -5.42 -10.54
N ALA A 80 13.05 -5.06 -11.13
CA ALA A 80 12.73 -5.31 -12.53
C ALA A 80 13.27 -4.19 -13.45
N ASP A 81 13.14 -4.37 -14.76
CA ASP A 81 13.38 -3.29 -15.73
C ASP A 81 12.26 -2.23 -15.59
N LEU A 82 12.55 -1.15 -14.89
CA LEU A 82 11.61 -0.07 -14.64
C LEU A 82 11.17 0.67 -15.92
N ALA A 83 11.94 0.58 -17.01
CA ALA A 83 11.57 1.13 -18.30
C ALA A 83 10.49 0.29 -19.01
N ASN A 84 10.40 -1.01 -18.68
CA ASN A 84 9.43 -1.98 -19.24
C ASN A 84 8.54 -2.61 -18.17
N LEU A 85 8.27 -1.87 -17.10
CA LEU A 85 7.70 -2.38 -15.85
C LEU A 85 6.38 -3.17 -16.04
N ALA A 86 5.52 -2.76 -16.97
CA ALA A 86 4.27 -3.48 -17.22
C ALA A 86 4.49 -4.89 -17.79
N ALA A 87 5.45 -5.05 -18.70
CA ALA A 87 5.79 -6.36 -19.28
C ALA A 87 6.46 -7.26 -18.23
N GLU A 88 7.39 -6.70 -17.45
CA GLU A 88 8.06 -7.44 -16.37
C GLU A 88 7.06 -7.88 -15.30
N SER A 89 6.16 -6.99 -14.87
CA SER A 89 5.12 -7.29 -13.89
C SER A 89 4.16 -8.37 -14.39
N GLN A 90 3.72 -8.30 -15.66
CA GLN A 90 2.86 -9.33 -16.24
C GLN A 90 3.57 -10.68 -16.28
N LYS A 91 4.83 -10.72 -16.67
CA LYS A 91 5.65 -11.92 -16.68
C LYS A 91 5.76 -12.57 -15.29
N LEU A 92 5.93 -11.77 -14.23
CA LEU A 92 5.97 -12.27 -12.85
C LEU A 92 4.63 -12.91 -12.45
N LEU A 93 3.51 -12.28 -12.80
CA LEU A 93 2.17 -12.81 -12.55
C LEU A 93 1.90 -14.09 -13.33
N ASP A 94 2.27 -14.16 -14.61
CA ASP A 94 2.14 -15.36 -15.46
C ASP A 94 3.02 -16.51 -14.93
N ASN A 95 4.10 -16.19 -14.22
CA ASN A 95 4.95 -17.16 -13.53
C ASN A 95 4.43 -17.54 -12.14
N GLY A 96 3.28 -17.00 -11.73
CA GLY A 96 2.56 -17.44 -10.55
C GLY A 96 2.77 -16.58 -9.31
N ALA A 97 3.22 -15.33 -9.43
CA ALA A 97 3.20 -14.40 -8.31
C ALA A 97 1.75 -14.14 -7.85
N ASP A 98 1.53 -14.05 -6.53
CA ASP A 98 0.21 -13.82 -5.93
C ASP A 98 -0.16 -12.35 -5.91
N TYR A 99 0.83 -11.48 -5.82
CA TYR A 99 0.70 -10.03 -5.79
C TYR A 99 1.98 -9.38 -6.32
N LEU A 100 1.92 -8.07 -6.55
CA LEU A 100 3.09 -7.27 -6.86
C LEU A 100 3.39 -6.34 -5.68
N HIS A 101 4.64 -6.36 -5.22
CA HIS A 101 5.14 -5.48 -4.17
C HIS A 101 5.81 -4.25 -4.80
N LEU A 102 5.29 -3.06 -4.46
CA LEU A 102 5.65 -1.78 -5.05
C LEU A 102 6.34 -0.89 -4.01
N ASP A 103 7.66 -0.80 -4.08
CA ASP A 103 8.49 -0.01 -3.16
C ASP A 103 8.45 1.49 -3.51
N VAL A 104 7.71 2.27 -2.75
CA VAL A 104 7.57 3.73 -2.91
C VAL A 104 8.49 4.45 -1.93
N MET A 105 9.42 5.23 -2.46
CA MET A 105 10.45 5.94 -1.67
C MET A 105 10.48 7.42 -2.03
N ASP A 106 10.59 8.29 -1.04
CA ASP A 106 10.48 9.75 -1.18
C ASP A 106 11.81 10.53 -1.03
N GLY A 107 12.91 9.84 -0.73
CA GLY A 107 14.20 10.47 -0.49
C GLY A 107 14.34 11.16 0.87
N ASN A 108 13.31 11.09 1.73
CA ASN A 108 13.33 11.66 3.09
C ASN A 108 13.34 10.55 4.15
N PHE A 109 12.36 9.67 4.15
CA PHE A 109 12.30 8.53 5.06
C PHE A 109 13.44 7.54 4.83
N VAL A 110 13.82 7.35 3.56
CA VAL A 110 14.96 6.55 3.09
C VAL A 110 15.78 7.33 2.08
N PRO A 111 17.12 7.12 1.99
CA PRO A 111 18.00 7.88 1.09
C PRO A 111 17.94 7.38 -0.36
N ASN A 112 16.76 7.15 -0.88
CA ASN A 112 16.51 6.69 -2.26
C ASN A 112 15.18 7.24 -2.77
N LEU A 113 15.05 7.38 -4.09
CA LEU A 113 13.84 7.76 -4.81
C LEU A 113 13.43 6.65 -5.74
N THR A 114 12.16 6.30 -5.79
CA THR A 114 11.66 5.30 -6.73
C THR A 114 10.54 5.86 -7.59
N PHE A 115 9.30 5.50 -7.33
CA PHE A 115 8.15 5.90 -8.12
C PHE A 115 6.96 6.24 -7.18
N GLY A 116 5.93 6.85 -7.73
CA GLY A 116 4.73 7.24 -6.99
C GLY A 116 3.44 6.83 -7.70
N HIS A 117 2.31 7.34 -7.19
CA HIS A 117 0.97 7.03 -7.68
C HIS A 117 0.76 7.20 -9.19
N PRO A 118 1.42 8.13 -9.94
CA PRO A 118 1.23 8.20 -11.39
C PRO A 118 1.71 6.94 -12.11
N MET A 119 2.87 6.38 -11.69
CA MET A 119 3.39 5.13 -12.23
C MET A 119 2.46 3.97 -11.85
N VAL A 120 2.04 3.87 -10.58
CA VAL A 120 1.11 2.83 -10.10
C VAL A 120 -0.20 2.86 -10.91
N LYS A 121 -0.77 4.04 -11.18
CA LYS A 121 -1.96 4.21 -12.00
C LYS A 121 -1.74 3.75 -13.45
N CYS A 122 -0.60 4.06 -14.03
CA CYS A 122 -0.24 3.59 -15.37
C CYS A 122 -0.12 2.06 -15.41
N LEU A 123 0.51 1.46 -14.39
CA LEU A 123 0.66 0.03 -14.26
C LEU A 123 -0.72 -0.65 -14.09
N ARG A 124 -1.59 -0.13 -13.21
CA ARG A 124 -2.98 -0.60 -13.03
C ARG A 124 -3.78 -0.56 -14.32
N ASN A 125 -3.58 0.46 -15.15
CA ASN A 125 -4.24 0.54 -16.45
C ASN A 125 -3.84 -0.58 -17.42
N LYS A 126 -2.65 -1.15 -17.27
CA LYS A 126 -2.16 -2.28 -18.06
C LYS A 126 -2.52 -3.62 -17.42
N ILE A 127 -2.47 -3.73 -16.09
CA ILE A 127 -2.69 -4.96 -15.33
C ILE A 127 -3.90 -4.74 -14.42
N LYS A 128 -5.11 -5.13 -14.90
CA LYS A 128 -6.38 -4.78 -14.25
C LYS A 128 -6.65 -5.57 -12.97
N ASP A 129 -6.34 -6.87 -12.96
CA ASP A 129 -6.85 -7.82 -11.96
C ASP A 129 -5.81 -8.24 -10.91
N ALA A 130 -4.55 -7.80 -11.05
CA ALA A 130 -3.50 -8.13 -10.09
C ALA A 130 -3.70 -7.43 -8.75
N PHE A 131 -3.30 -8.10 -7.68
CA PHE A 131 -3.23 -7.49 -6.36
C PHE A 131 -1.98 -6.62 -6.26
N PHE A 132 -2.15 -5.33 -5.99
CA PHE A 132 -1.06 -4.37 -5.78
C PHE A 132 -0.95 -4.03 -4.31
N GLU A 133 0.19 -4.33 -3.75
CA GLU A 133 0.63 -3.81 -2.48
C GLU A 133 1.62 -2.68 -2.71
N THR A 134 1.44 -1.55 -2.01
CA THR A 134 2.43 -0.48 -1.98
C THR A 134 3.10 -0.44 -0.62
N HIS A 135 4.41 -0.62 -0.60
CA HIS A 135 5.25 -0.44 0.57
C HIS A 135 5.74 1.01 0.61
N MET A 136 5.16 1.78 1.52
CA MET A 136 5.34 3.23 1.60
C MET A 136 6.50 3.58 2.55
N MET A 137 7.68 3.68 2.00
CA MET A 137 8.89 4.18 2.66
C MET A 137 8.98 5.71 2.49
N VAL A 138 8.03 6.41 3.11
CA VAL A 138 7.82 7.86 2.97
C VAL A 138 7.64 8.52 4.34
N ASP A 139 8.08 9.76 4.47
CA ASP A 139 8.04 10.52 5.73
C ASP A 139 6.61 10.89 6.14
N ASN A 140 5.73 11.18 5.17
CA ASN A 140 4.31 11.46 5.44
C ASN A 140 3.39 10.56 4.63
N PRO A 141 3.08 9.34 5.09
CA PRO A 141 2.23 8.41 4.36
C PRO A 141 0.77 8.89 4.23
N GLU A 142 0.26 9.70 5.17
CA GLU A 142 -1.15 10.17 5.15
C GLU A 142 -1.48 10.95 3.86
N GLN A 143 -0.56 11.73 3.33
CA GLN A 143 -0.79 12.55 2.13
C GLN A 143 -0.98 11.72 0.84
N TRP A 144 -0.50 10.48 0.81
CA TRP A 144 -0.52 9.63 -0.38
C TRP A 144 -1.70 8.66 -0.43
N ILE A 145 -2.52 8.58 0.62
CA ILE A 145 -3.65 7.63 0.71
C ILE A 145 -4.62 7.81 -0.46
N ALA A 146 -5.17 9.01 -0.64
CA ALA A 146 -6.14 9.28 -1.69
C ALA A 146 -5.55 9.10 -3.11
N PRO A 147 -4.34 9.61 -3.43
CA PRO A 147 -3.70 9.35 -4.72
C PRO A 147 -3.43 7.86 -5.01
N MET A 148 -3.06 7.05 -4.00
CA MET A 148 -2.82 5.62 -4.18
C MET A 148 -4.12 4.82 -4.33
N ALA A 149 -5.17 5.20 -3.61
CA ALA A 149 -6.51 4.62 -3.79
C ALA A 149 -7.03 4.88 -5.23
N ASP A 150 -6.90 6.12 -5.73
CA ASP A 150 -7.25 6.48 -7.12
C ASP A 150 -6.36 5.75 -8.15
N ALA A 151 -5.13 5.41 -7.79
CA ALA A 151 -4.25 4.59 -8.62
C ALA A 151 -4.63 3.09 -8.61
N GLY A 152 -5.54 2.65 -7.75
CA GLY A 152 -6.06 1.29 -7.69
C GLY A 152 -5.21 0.33 -6.84
N VAL A 153 -4.55 0.84 -5.80
CA VAL A 153 -3.84 0.04 -4.80
C VAL A 153 -4.83 -0.79 -3.99
N ASN A 154 -4.46 -2.03 -3.66
CA ASN A 154 -5.30 -2.94 -2.87
C ASN A 154 -4.89 -2.96 -1.39
N LEU A 155 -3.58 -2.92 -1.11
CA LEU A 155 -3.01 -2.94 0.23
C LEU A 155 -1.99 -1.80 0.34
N TYR A 156 -2.20 -0.95 1.32
CA TYR A 156 -1.34 0.20 1.60
C TYR A 156 -0.55 -0.08 2.88
N THR A 157 0.70 -0.52 2.70
CA THR A 157 1.62 -0.86 3.79
C THR A 157 2.51 0.34 4.07
N PHE A 158 2.46 0.89 5.28
CA PHE A 158 3.22 2.06 5.68
C PHE A 158 4.03 1.82 6.95
N HIS A 159 5.17 2.47 7.06
CA HIS A 159 6.02 2.43 8.25
C HIS A 159 5.37 3.20 9.40
N ILE A 160 5.37 2.60 10.61
CA ILE A 160 4.79 3.25 11.79
C ILE A 160 5.70 4.34 12.37
N GLU A 161 7.00 4.29 12.09
CA GLU A 161 8.00 5.15 12.71
C GLU A 161 7.82 6.65 12.41
N PRO A 162 7.46 7.10 11.19
CA PRO A 162 7.25 8.51 10.89
C PRO A 162 5.87 9.03 11.26
N VAL A 163 4.99 8.19 11.86
CA VAL A 163 3.57 8.51 12.05
C VAL A 163 3.24 8.73 13.52
N GLU A 164 2.73 9.90 13.88
CA GLU A 164 2.29 10.20 15.24
C GLU A 164 1.01 9.46 15.64
N ASP A 165 0.02 9.37 14.74
CA ASP A 165 -1.27 8.70 14.96
C ASP A 165 -1.52 7.61 13.91
N VAL A 166 -0.93 6.44 14.15
CA VAL A 166 -1.07 5.25 13.28
C VAL A 166 -2.53 4.82 13.13
N ALA A 167 -3.32 4.93 14.19
CA ALA A 167 -4.73 4.54 14.15
C ALA A 167 -5.57 5.47 13.24
N LYS A 168 -5.27 6.76 13.23
CA LYS A 168 -5.91 7.73 12.34
C LYS A 168 -5.56 7.45 10.87
N VAL A 169 -4.28 7.23 10.57
CA VAL A 169 -3.81 6.90 9.22
C VAL A 169 -4.45 5.61 8.73
N SER A 170 -4.46 4.56 9.57
CA SER A 170 -5.08 3.27 9.25
C SER A 170 -6.57 3.41 8.92
N ARG A 171 -7.35 4.16 9.73
CA ARG A 171 -8.77 4.42 9.43
C ARG A 171 -8.96 5.12 8.08
N LYS A 172 -8.13 6.11 7.74
CA LYS A 172 -8.20 6.79 6.45
C LYS A 172 -7.92 5.86 5.27
N ILE A 173 -7.00 4.91 5.43
CA ILE A 173 -6.73 3.89 4.41
C ILE A 173 -7.97 3.00 4.20
N GLN A 174 -8.61 2.55 5.29
CA GLN A 174 -9.85 1.77 5.24
C GLN A 174 -11.01 2.55 4.60
N GLU A 175 -11.18 3.82 4.96
CA GLU A 175 -12.18 4.72 4.36
C GLU A 175 -11.95 4.95 2.86
N ALA A 176 -10.69 4.90 2.41
CA ALA A 176 -10.32 4.97 1.00
C ALA A 176 -10.50 3.62 0.24
N GLY A 177 -10.95 2.56 0.94
CA GLY A 177 -11.25 1.25 0.35
C GLY A 177 -10.04 0.32 0.18
N MET A 178 -8.89 0.66 0.78
CA MET A 178 -7.69 -0.17 0.76
C MET A 178 -7.55 -0.97 2.06
N LYS A 179 -6.82 -2.07 1.99
CA LYS A 179 -6.34 -2.81 3.17
C LYS A 179 -5.19 -2.07 3.83
N VAL A 180 -4.99 -2.33 5.13
CA VAL A 180 -3.96 -1.70 5.97
C VAL A 180 -2.82 -2.67 6.23
N GLY A 181 -1.61 -2.32 5.79
CA GLY A 181 -0.37 -2.95 6.21
C GLY A 181 0.43 -2.03 7.14
N LEU A 182 1.01 -2.58 8.20
CA LEU A 182 1.91 -1.87 9.11
C LEU A 182 3.33 -2.40 8.95
N ALA A 183 4.28 -1.54 8.63
CA ALA A 183 5.68 -1.92 8.45
C ALA A 183 6.55 -1.48 9.62
N LEU A 184 7.54 -2.33 9.97
CA LEU A 184 8.50 -2.11 11.03
C LEU A 184 9.93 -2.17 10.49
N LYS A 185 10.73 -1.15 10.81
CA LYS A 185 12.19 -1.18 10.59
C LYS A 185 12.87 -2.24 11.49
N PRO A 186 14.10 -2.68 11.13
CA PRO A 186 14.86 -3.60 11.97
C PRO A 186 15.07 -3.08 13.40
N GLY A 187 15.29 -1.78 13.59
CA GLY A 187 15.50 -1.17 14.89
C GLY A 187 14.23 -1.01 15.76
N THR A 188 13.03 -1.13 15.18
CA THR A 188 11.75 -0.90 15.88
C THR A 188 11.30 -2.18 16.59
N LYS A 189 10.88 -2.06 17.86
CA LYS A 189 10.37 -3.20 18.63
C LYS A 189 9.03 -3.68 18.08
N VAL A 190 8.84 -5.00 18.00
CA VAL A 190 7.62 -5.60 17.46
C VAL A 190 6.37 -5.30 18.30
N GLU A 191 6.55 -5.10 19.60
CA GLU A 191 5.46 -4.77 20.53
C GLU A 191 4.79 -3.42 20.20
N GLU A 192 5.46 -2.55 19.47
CA GLU A 192 4.91 -1.23 19.09
C GLU A 192 3.69 -1.33 18.17
N VAL A 193 3.55 -2.41 17.40
CA VAL A 193 2.35 -2.64 16.56
C VAL A 193 1.18 -3.24 17.36
N GLN A 194 1.41 -3.78 18.56
CA GLN A 194 0.40 -4.53 19.32
C GLN A 194 -0.93 -3.78 19.45
N LYS A 195 -0.88 -2.48 19.73
CA LYS A 195 -2.06 -1.62 19.90
C LYS A 195 -2.84 -1.34 18.60
N TYR A 196 -2.28 -1.75 17.46
CA TYR A 196 -2.87 -1.48 16.14
C TYR A 196 -3.26 -2.75 15.37
N ILE A 197 -3.00 -3.93 15.91
CA ILE A 197 -3.24 -5.22 15.22
C ILE A 197 -4.71 -5.39 14.79
N ASP A 198 -5.66 -4.94 15.63
CA ASP A 198 -7.09 -5.09 15.33
C ASP A 198 -7.56 -4.27 14.12
N ILE A 199 -6.76 -3.29 13.69
CA ILE A 199 -7.05 -2.46 12.51
C ILE A 199 -6.13 -2.76 11.34
N ALA A 200 -5.16 -3.65 11.49
CA ALA A 200 -4.24 -4.08 10.46
C ALA A 200 -4.71 -5.36 9.77
N ASP A 201 -4.60 -5.42 8.46
CA ASP A 201 -4.78 -6.64 7.68
C ASP A 201 -3.48 -7.44 7.60
N LEU A 202 -2.32 -6.75 7.68
CA LEU A 202 -0.99 -7.33 7.52
C LEU A 202 0.05 -6.57 8.34
N VAL A 203 1.07 -7.28 8.84
CA VAL A 203 2.28 -6.67 9.41
C VAL A 203 3.50 -7.10 8.61
N LEU A 204 4.23 -6.10 8.10
CA LEU A 204 5.50 -6.27 7.39
C LEU A 204 6.67 -6.09 8.36
N VAL A 205 7.49 -7.12 8.51
CA VAL A 205 8.76 -7.07 9.23
C VAL A 205 9.90 -6.92 8.21
N MET A 206 10.59 -5.78 8.25
CA MET A 206 11.77 -5.58 7.43
C MET A 206 12.91 -6.51 7.88
N THR A 207 13.50 -7.21 6.91
CA THR A 207 14.66 -8.10 7.11
C THR A 207 15.95 -7.54 6.49
N VAL A 208 15.91 -6.26 6.15
CA VAL A 208 17.03 -5.37 5.79
C VAL A 208 16.68 -3.95 6.23
N GLU A 209 17.65 -3.03 6.25
CA GLU A 209 17.32 -1.61 6.37
C GLU A 209 16.60 -1.14 5.08
N PRO A 210 15.44 -0.46 5.20
CA PRO A 210 14.69 -0.02 4.04
C PRO A 210 15.47 1.01 3.20
N GLY A 211 15.26 0.99 1.86
CA GLY A 211 15.84 1.97 0.95
C GLY A 211 16.52 1.40 -0.30
N PHE A 212 17.11 0.22 -0.26
CA PHE A 212 17.82 -0.37 -1.40
C PHE A 212 17.52 -1.85 -1.55
N GLY A 213 17.43 -2.31 -2.80
CA GLY A 213 17.34 -3.73 -3.11
C GLY A 213 18.72 -4.43 -3.01
N GLY A 214 18.72 -5.78 -2.97
CA GLY A 214 19.93 -6.60 -3.05
C GLY A 214 20.75 -6.67 -1.76
N GLN A 215 20.23 -6.24 -0.63
CA GLN A 215 20.89 -6.31 0.67
C GLN A 215 20.89 -7.74 1.25
N SER A 216 21.78 -7.99 2.20
CA SER A 216 21.88 -9.26 2.91
C SER A 216 20.76 -9.42 3.93
N PHE A 217 20.14 -10.60 3.96
CA PHE A 217 19.08 -10.95 4.88
C PHE A 217 19.53 -10.89 6.35
N MET A 218 18.73 -10.26 7.21
CA MET A 218 18.95 -10.13 8.64
C MET A 218 18.14 -11.20 9.39
N ALA A 219 18.78 -12.34 9.71
CA ALA A 219 18.12 -13.46 10.39
C ALA A 219 17.70 -13.13 11.83
N ASP A 220 18.31 -12.15 12.46
CA ASP A 220 17.99 -11.63 13.79
C ASP A 220 16.63 -10.91 13.86
N MET A 221 15.97 -10.72 12.72
CA MET A 221 14.57 -10.22 12.66
C MET A 221 13.53 -11.34 12.85
N MET A 222 13.91 -12.60 12.71
CA MET A 222 12.97 -13.73 12.82
C MET A 222 12.26 -13.83 14.18
N PRO A 223 12.87 -13.51 15.33
CA PRO A 223 12.15 -13.46 16.60
C PRO A 223 10.93 -12.51 16.59
N LYS A 224 10.93 -11.44 15.80
CA LYS A 224 9.75 -10.55 15.67
C LYS A 224 8.61 -11.26 14.94
N VAL A 225 8.94 -12.00 13.88
CA VAL A 225 7.97 -12.81 13.13
C VAL A 225 7.37 -13.90 14.01
N GLU A 226 8.20 -14.61 14.78
CA GLU A 226 7.75 -15.62 15.75
C GLU A 226 6.84 -15.01 16.82
N TRP A 227 7.21 -13.84 17.35
CA TRP A 227 6.39 -13.13 18.33
C TRP A 227 5.01 -12.79 17.77
N LEU A 228 4.94 -12.25 16.53
CA LEU A 228 3.68 -11.94 15.88
C LEU A 228 2.84 -13.21 15.67
N ARG A 229 3.42 -14.28 15.15
CA ARG A 229 2.68 -15.52 14.87
C ARG A 229 2.16 -16.18 16.14
N ASN A 230 2.95 -16.18 17.21
CA ASN A 230 2.54 -16.76 18.49
C ASN A 230 1.41 -15.98 19.15
N ASN A 231 1.41 -14.66 19.04
CA ASN A 231 0.36 -13.82 19.65
C ASN A 231 -0.86 -13.64 18.76
N TYR A 232 -0.68 -13.70 17.41
CA TYR A 232 -1.73 -13.44 16.42
C TYR A 232 -1.75 -14.52 15.33
N PRO A 233 -2.29 -15.71 15.63
CA PRO A 233 -2.20 -16.88 14.73
C PRO A 233 -2.84 -16.70 13.35
N ASN A 234 -3.77 -15.78 13.20
CA ASN A 234 -4.50 -15.56 11.95
C ASN A 234 -4.04 -14.28 11.19
N LEU A 235 -3.04 -13.56 11.72
CA LEU A 235 -2.51 -12.35 11.08
C LEU A 235 -1.71 -12.72 9.83
N ASP A 236 -1.87 -11.96 8.74
CA ASP A 236 -0.95 -12.03 7.63
C ASP A 236 0.37 -11.34 8.04
N ILE A 237 1.47 -12.09 8.01
CA ILE A 237 2.81 -11.61 8.39
C ILE A 237 3.70 -11.67 7.17
N GLU A 238 4.19 -10.51 6.79
CA GLU A 238 5.07 -10.32 5.64
C GLU A 238 6.51 -10.09 6.07
N VAL A 239 7.44 -10.54 5.23
CA VAL A 239 8.87 -10.27 5.38
C VAL A 239 9.41 -9.71 4.07
N ASP A 240 10.20 -8.64 4.15
CA ASP A 240 10.85 -8.00 3.02
C ASP A 240 12.31 -7.69 3.31
N GLY A 241 13.16 -8.11 2.36
CA GLY A 241 14.61 -7.84 2.36
C GLY A 241 15.47 -9.09 2.38
N GLY A 242 16.21 -9.34 1.29
CA GLY A 242 17.16 -10.46 1.17
C GLY A 242 16.51 -11.84 1.18
N VAL A 243 15.18 -11.93 1.01
CA VAL A 243 14.47 -13.22 1.03
C VAL A 243 14.58 -13.91 -0.32
N GLY A 244 14.93 -15.19 -0.28
CA GLY A 244 15.10 -16.04 -1.45
C GLY A 244 15.22 -17.52 -1.07
N PRO A 245 15.55 -18.42 -2.03
CA PRO A 245 15.61 -19.87 -1.79
C PRO A 245 16.49 -20.33 -0.62
N LYS A 246 17.50 -19.52 -0.26
CA LYS A 246 18.41 -19.84 0.85
C LYS A 246 17.91 -19.41 2.23
N THR A 247 16.95 -18.47 2.28
CA THR A 247 16.48 -17.84 3.52
C THR A 247 15.01 -18.09 3.80
N ILE A 248 14.27 -18.59 2.81
CA ILE A 248 12.82 -18.82 2.89
C ILE A 248 12.42 -19.77 4.02
N ASP A 249 13.25 -20.81 4.28
CA ASP A 249 12.94 -21.80 5.31
C ASP A 249 12.87 -21.18 6.71
N CYS A 250 13.82 -20.30 7.06
CA CYS A 250 13.78 -19.63 8.37
C CYS A 250 12.62 -18.64 8.47
N CYS A 251 12.25 -17.93 7.40
CA CYS A 251 11.09 -17.05 7.36
C CYS A 251 9.79 -17.84 7.61
N ALA A 252 9.61 -18.93 6.88
CA ALA A 252 8.44 -19.80 6.98
C ALA A 252 8.33 -20.47 8.35
N LYS A 253 9.44 -20.99 8.87
CA LYS A 253 9.53 -21.61 10.22
C LYS A 253 9.14 -20.61 11.30
N SER A 254 9.54 -19.35 11.19
CA SER A 254 9.18 -18.29 12.12
C SER A 254 7.70 -17.85 12.00
N GLY A 255 7.00 -18.25 10.92
CA GLY A 255 5.58 -18.02 10.76
C GLY A 255 5.20 -16.93 9.74
N ALA A 256 6.14 -16.44 8.93
CA ALA A 256 5.81 -15.57 7.81
C ALA A 256 5.00 -16.33 6.75
N ASN A 257 3.98 -15.70 6.18
CA ASN A 257 3.15 -16.30 5.15
C ASN A 257 3.03 -15.42 3.88
N TRP A 258 3.40 -14.15 3.95
CA TRP A 258 3.61 -13.28 2.80
C TRP A 258 5.11 -13.05 2.63
N ILE A 259 5.61 -13.25 1.43
CA ILE A 259 7.05 -13.23 1.16
C ILE A 259 7.34 -12.28 0.03
N VAL A 260 8.04 -11.20 0.35
CA VAL A 260 8.60 -10.30 -0.66
C VAL A 260 9.95 -10.84 -1.11
N SER A 261 10.14 -10.98 -2.41
CA SER A 261 11.41 -11.40 -2.98
C SER A 261 11.72 -10.60 -4.24
N GLY A 262 12.77 -9.80 -4.17
CA GLY A 262 13.22 -8.98 -5.29
C GLY A 262 14.19 -9.76 -6.19
N THR A 263 15.49 -9.55 -6.00
CA THR A 263 16.57 -10.05 -6.86
C THR A 263 16.52 -11.57 -7.10
N ALA A 264 16.13 -12.35 -6.07
CA ALA A 264 16.12 -13.81 -6.18
C ALA A 264 15.02 -14.33 -7.13
N VAL A 265 13.89 -13.64 -7.25
CA VAL A 265 12.81 -14.00 -8.18
C VAL A 265 13.00 -13.28 -9.51
N VAL A 266 13.16 -11.96 -9.50
CA VAL A 266 13.22 -11.15 -10.73
C VAL A 266 14.42 -11.54 -11.60
N GLY A 267 15.58 -11.80 -10.99
CA GLY A 267 16.81 -12.20 -11.68
C GLY A 267 16.91 -13.70 -12.01
N ALA A 268 15.91 -14.51 -11.63
CA ALA A 268 15.96 -15.93 -11.87
C ALA A 268 15.77 -16.28 -13.36
N SER A 269 16.54 -17.26 -13.85
CA SER A 269 16.34 -17.83 -15.21
C SER A 269 15.00 -18.58 -15.33
N ASP A 270 14.54 -19.19 -14.24
CA ASP A 270 13.22 -19.84 -14.12
C ASP A 270 12.47 -19.25 -12.92
N GLN A 271 11.81 -18.12 -13.15
CA GLN A 271 11.03 -17.41 -12.13
C GLN A 271 9.88 -18.26 -11.59
N ARG A 272 9.19 -19.03 -12.45
CA ARG A 272 8.08 -19.92 -12.07
C ARG A 272 8.52 -20.95 -11.06
N LYS A 273 9.66 -21.58 -11.31
CA LYS A 273 10.21 -22.58 -10.40
C LYS A 273 10.54 -21.97 -9.04
N VAL A 274 11.23 -20.83 -9.02
CA VAL A 274 11.61 -20.16 -7.76
C VAL A 274 10.38 -19.76 -6.95
N ILE A 275 9.36 -19.15 -7.58
CA ILE A 275 8.11 -18.77 -6.92
C ILE A 275 7.39 -20.01 -6.35
N SER A 276 7.28 -21.07 -7.15
CA SER A 276 6.63 -22.33 -6.73
C SER A 276 7.36 -23.01 -5.57
N ASP A 277 8.68 -23.11 -5.65
CA ASP A 277 9.49 -23.75 -4.60
C ASP A 277 9.37 -22.96 -3.28
N MET A 278 9.49 -21.62 -3.32
CA MET A 278 9.35 -20.78 -2.13
C MET A 278 7.96 -20.89 -1.52
N ARG A 279 6.89 -20.87 -2.35
CA ARG A 279 5.52 -21.08 -1.87
C ARG A 279 5.35 -22.45 -1.22
N GLY A 280 5.91 -23.51 -1.81
CA GLY A 280 5.87 -24.86 -1.27
C GLY A 280 6.50 -24.95 0.12
N VAL A 281 7.64 -24.28 0.33
CA VAL A 281 8.28 -24.19 1.66
C VAL A 281 7.36 -23.49 2.66
N VAL A 282 6.83 -22.31 2.34
CA VAL A 282 5.94 -21.59 3.25
C VAL A 282 4.69 -22.40 3.57
N GLN A 283 4.08 -23.03 2.56
CA GLN A 283 2.86 -23.84 2.73
C GLN A 283 3.10 -25.06 3.64
N SER A 284 4.31 -25.60 3.69
CA SER A 284 4.64 -26.75 4.56
C SER A 284 4.61 -26.41 6.06
N TYR A 285 4.77 -25.14 6.41
CA TYR A 285 4.73 -24.63 7.80
C TYR A 285 3.36 -24.08 8.22
N ILE A 286 2.47 -23.78 7.26
CA ILE A 286 1.10 -23.34 7.55
C ILE A 286 0.25 -24.57 7.92
N LYS A 287 -0.33 -24.55 9.12
CA LYS A 287 -1.18 -25.62 9.67
C LYS A 287 -2.67 -25.34 9.50
#